data_baefaa5351cf79a6c88c1d924b6493ef
#
_entry.id   baefaa5351cf79a6c88c1d924b6493ef
#
_cell.length_a   1.000
_cell.length_b   1.000
_cell.length_c   1.000
_cell.angle_alpha   90.00
_cell.angle_beta   90.00
_cell.angle_gamma   90.00
#
_symmetry.space_group_name_H-M   'P 1'
#
loop_
_entity.id
_entity.type
_entity.pdbx_description
1 polymer ?
#
loop_
_entity_poly.entity_id
_entity_poly.type
_entity_poly.pdbx_seq_one_letter_code
_entity_poly.pdbx_strand_id
1 'polypeptide(L)'
;MADNITYRFIQNIGDYFPSGYFTENFVDKVQKCAGRTADEMKELNKPFTALRAQYEDYKNFIINDHPRVKDVIRRTHEWHTALLKVLGYDTDHAYQEPYVVSDNGEVIEMIPVRHILRSGDKISMLIMEMQHLISVDEQSPAGLFEQQYESEPDKNTRQQRYYAGQWADVIPAQYLNKEKYHFSPAIINKAVTQIFLMPEERRPHFILMLAGNMVFLFDKDKWARGSYLQFSIDDLYTQGQIKSSRNHYALFQLLVNKEALAADGQTVLMDSLIEESYKNAYEVTKDLKEGVILAVETLANEALYYMKHITHRPFGKKHIEADGTIAYDETDDDFEAEVKDDCLTIVYRLLFILFAESRPELEILPTGDEVYKRGYSFEALRDLEQVRLISDETRNSYFFDDSIKHLFAILSKGFHKDDEANNKSFRVRPIDSPIFNDNRLKQLHDVRIRNVKWQEIIRSESTRLN
;
A
#
# COMPACT_ATOMS: atom_id res chain seq x y z
N MET A 1 0.11 17.91 -1.04
CA MET A 1 1.31 17.06 -1.01
C MET A 1 1.61 16.70 0.44
N ALA A 2 0.94 15.72 0.96
CA ALA A 2 1.55 14.90 1.99
C ALA A 2 2.16 13.73 1.22
N ASP A 3 3.35 13.95 0.65
CA ASP A 3 4.20 12.84 0.30
C ASP A 3 4.29 11.98 1.55
N ASN A 4 3.95 10.72 1.43
CA ASN A 4 4.14 9.70 2.47
C ASN A 4 5.66 9.47 2.66
N ILE A 5 6.37 10.56 2.97
CA ILE A 5 7.82 10.66 3.17
C ILE A 5 8.21 9.98 4.49
N THR A 6 7.24 9.59 5.30
CA THR A 6 7.45 9.15 6.67
C THR A 6 8.29 7.87 6.74
N TYR A 7 8.16 6.97 5.77
CA TYR A 7 8.88 5.68 5.78
C TYR A 7 9.54 5.34 4.44
N ARG A 8 10.39 6.23 3.90
CA ARG A 8 11.12 5.97 2.64
C ARG A 8 11.91 4.66 2.66
N PHE A 9 12.38 4.25 3.83
CA PHE A 9 13.15 3.04 4.00
C PHE A 9 12.32 1.75 3.95
N ILE A 10 10.97 1.83 3.94
CA ILE A 10 10.08 0.66 3.83
C ILE A 10 9.22 0.80 2.59
N GLN A 11 9.23 -0.22 1.76
CA GLN A 11 8.35 -0.35 0.61
C GLN A 11 7.42 -1.54 0.80
N ASN A 12 6.14 -1.24 0.73
CA ASN A 12 5.04 -2.18 0.88
C ASN A 12 4.62 -2.71 -0.49
N ILE A 13 5.39 -3.65 -1.04
CA ILE A 13 5.19 -4.15 -2.40
C ILE A 13 3.99 -5.10 -2.45
N GLY A 14 3.12 -4.89 -3.45
CA GLY A 14 1.93 -5.73 -3.67
C GLY A 14 0.95 -5.74 -2.51
N ASP A 15 0.88 -4.64 -1.75
CA ASP A 15 0.01 -4.51 -0.56
C ASP A 15 0.25 -5.62 0.48
N TYR A 16 1.50 -5.82 0.88
CA TYR A 16 1.86 -6.74 1.97
C TYR A 16 1.04 -6.41 3.23
N PHE A 17 0.97 -5.13 3.61
CA PHE A 17 -0.05 -4.58 4.47
C PHE A 17 -1.09 -3.81 3.64
N PRO A 18 -2.38 -3.88 3.95
CA PRO A 18 -3.38 -3.01 3.32
C PRO A 18 -2.97 -1.53 3.40
N SER A 19 -3.18 -0.77 2.32
CA SER A 19 -2.72 0.62 2.19
C SER A 19 -3.20 1.53 3.33
N GLY A 20 -4.43 1.33 3.81
CA GLY A 20 -4.99 2.05 4.96
C GLY A 20 -4.34 1.73 6.32
N TYR A 21 -3.57 0.66 6.42
CA TYR A 21 -2.83 0.31 7.64
C TYR A 21 -1.44 0.94 7.68
N PHE A 22 -0.79 1.07 6.53
CA PHE A 22 0.56 1.64 6.37
C PHE A 22 0.49 3.17 6.24
N THR A 23 0.19 3.85 7.35
CA THR A 23 0.00 5.30 7.45
C THR A 23 1.07 5.94 8.32
N GLU A 24 1.03 7.25 8.51
CA GLU A 24 1.95 7.99 9.40
C GLU A 24 2.03 7.43 10.82
N ASN A 25 0.94 6.81 11.31
CA ASN A 25 0.86 6.21 12.63
C ASN A 25 1.32 4.73 12.67
N PHE A 26 1.94 4.23 11.60
CA PHE A 26 2.36 2.83 11.52
C PHE A 26 3.34 2.44 12.65
N VAL A 27 4.27 3.33 13.02
CA VAL A 27 5.18 3.12 14.15
C VAL A 27 4.42 2.88 15.45
N ASP A 28 3.40 3.68 15.71
CA ASP A 28 2.60 3.58 16.96
C ASP A 28 1.80 2.26 16.98
N LYS A 29 1.28 1.83 15.83
CA LYS A 29 0.60 0.53 15.68
C LYS A 29 1.54 -0.63 15.97
N VAL A 30 2.74 -0.62 15.36
CA VAL A 30 3.77 -1.65 15.57
C VAL A 30 4.23 -1.65 17.04
N GLN A 31 4.49 -0.49 17.62
CA GLN A 31 4.86 -0.35 19.03
C GLN A 31 3.80 -0.95 19.96
N LYS A 32 2.54 -0.62 19.71
CA LYS A 32 1.40 -1.13 20.49
C LYS A 32 1.25 -2.64 20.36
N CYS A 33 1.31 -3.16 19.13
CA CYS A 33 1.21 -4.59 18.86
C CYS A 33 2.37 -5.38 19.51
N ALA A 34 3.58 -4.81 19.51
CA ALA A 34 4.77 -5.38 20.15
C ALA A 34 4.74 -5.21 21.70
N GLY A 35 3.76 -4.50 22.27
CA GLY A 35 3.69 -4.23 23.70
C GLY A 35 4.86 -3.42 24.25
N ARG A 36 5.54 -2.61 23.40
CA ARG A 36 6.73 -1.85 23.80
C ARG A 36 6.38 -0.47 24.31
N THR A 37 7.06 -0.06 25.37
CA THR A 37 6.99 1.30 25.90
C THR A 37 7.80 2.27 25.08
N ALA A 38 7.56 3.58 25.22
CA ALA A 38 8.32 4.62 24.53
C ALA A 38 9.82 4.59 24.88
N ASP A 39 10.19 4.20 26.09
CA ASP A 39 11.58 4.11 26.51
C ASP A 39 12.27 2.86 25.92
N GLU A 40 11.58 1.73 25.84
CA GLU A 40 12.07 0.54 25.13
C GLU A 40 12.31 0.83 23.64
N MET A 41 11.44 1.60 22.98
CA MET A 41 11.64 2.05 21.61
C MET A 41 12.92 2.90 21.46
N LYS A 42 13.23 3.76 22.41
CA LYS A 42 14.48 4.53 22.42
C LYS A 42 15.71 3.62 22.59
N GLU A 43 15.61 2.61 23.46
CA GLU A 43 16.71 1.64 23.64
C GLU A 43 16.96 0.83 22.37
N LEU A 44 15.93 0.42 21.65
CA LEU A 44 16.04 -0.28 20.36
C LEU A 44 16.74 0.56 19.29
N ASN A 45 16.70 1.89 19.34
CA ASN A 45 17.41 2.74 18.38
C ASN A 45 18.94 2.75 18.58
N LYS A 46 19.44 2.52 19.80
CA LYS A 46 20.87 2.67 20.13
C LYS A 46 21.80 1.72 19.35
N PRO A 47 21.51 0.40 19.25
CA PRO A 47 22.37 -0.51 18.49
C PRO A 47 22.53 -0.12 17.03
N PHE A 48 21.44 0.34 16.38
CA PHE A 48 21.50 0.80 15.00
C PHE A 48 22.26 2.09 14.83
N THR A 49 22.17 3.00 15.79
CA THR A 49 23.00 4.22 15.79
C THR A 49 24.49 3.87 15.86
N ALA A 50 24.87 2.88 16.69
CA ALA A 50 26.25 2.41 16.80
C ALA A 50 26.74 1.69 15.52
N LEU A 51 25.83 0.93 14.87
CA LEU A 51 26.14 0.16 13.66
C LEU A 51 26.39 1.05 12.42
N ARG A 52 25.92 2.29 12.44
CA ARG A 52 26.00 3.22 11.31
C ARG A 52 27.41 3.40 10.76
N ALA A 53 28.38 3.62 11.62
CA ALA A 53 29.78 3.85 11.19
C ALA A 53 30.32 2.64 10.40
N GLN A 54 29.96 1.42 10.81
CA GLN A 54 30.34 0.20 10.10
C GLN A 54 29.66 0.07 8.75
N TYR A 55 28.37 0.50 8.65
CA TYR A 55 27.66 0.54 7.38
C TYR A 55 28.27 1.54 6.39
N GLU A 56 28.59 2.73 6.85
CA GLU A 56 29.22 3.77 6.01
C GLU A 56 30.61 3.33 5.51
N ASP A 57 31.41 2.68 6.35
CA ASP A 57 32.69 2.10 5.94
C ASP A 57 32.50 1.00 4.87
N TYR A 58 31.54 0.09 5.09
CA TYR A 58 31.17 -0.93 4.13
C TYR A 58 30.71 -0.33 2.80
N LYS A 59 29.80 0.64 2.83
CA LYS A 59 29.26 1.31 1.64
C LYS A 59 30.35 2.02 0.83
N ASN A 60 31.21 2.78 1.51
CA ASN A 60 32.33 3.47 0.87
C ASN A 60 33.28 2.50 0.20
N PHE A 61 33.59 1.39 0.84
CA PHE A 61 34.38 0.32 0.23
C PHE A 61 33.76 -0.24 -1.06
N ILE A 62 32.45 -0.51 -1.05
CA ILE A 62 31.76 -1.05 -2.23
C ILE A 62 31.76 -0.06 -3.39
N ILE A 63 31.52 1.23 -3.13
CA ILE A 63 31.29 2.25 -4.16
C ILE A 63 32.60 2.84 -4.68
N ASN A 64 33.55 3.13 -3.79
CA ASN A 64 34.71 3.97 -4.14
C ASN A 64 35.99 3.18 -4.46
N ASP A 65 36.17 1.99 -3.89
CA ASP A 65 37.42 1.29 -3.96
C ASP A 65 37.59 0.33 -5.14
N HIS A 66 36.53 0.18 -5.98
CA HIS A 66 36.48 -0.79 -7.09
C HIS A 66 37.04 -2.17 -6.68
N PRO A 67 36.51 -2.76 -5.60
CA PRO A 67 37.13 -3.92 -4.98
C PRO A 67 37.02 -5.16 -5.85
N ARG A 68 37.88 -6.15 -5.56
CA ARG A 68 37.75 -7.48 -6.18
C ARG A 68 36.47 -8.16 -5.67
N VAL A 69 35.83 -8.96 -6.51
CA VAL A 69 34.59 -9.68 -6.17
C VAL A 69 34.71 -10.48 -4.86
N LYS A 70 35.86 -11.13 -4.63
CA LYS A 70 36.13 -11.85 -3.38
C LYS A 70 36.05 -10.96 -2.14
N ASP A 71 36.56 -9.75 -2.23
CA ASP A 71 36.56 -8.79 -1.13
C ASP A 71 35.16 -8.18 -0.92
N VAL A 72 34.41 -7.97 -2.01
CA VAL A 72 32.98 -7.57 -1.94
C VAL A 72 32.19 -8.60 -1.16
N ILE A 73 32.30 -9.88 -1.52
CA ILE A 73 31.56 -10.98 -0.86
C ILE A 73 31.91 -11.02 0.63
N ARG A 74 33.22 -10.99 0.95
CA ARG A 74 33.70 -11.02 2.35
C ARG A 74 33.15 -9.85 3.16
N ARG A 75 33.27 -8.64 2.65
CA ARG A 75 32.80 -7.41 3.33
C ARG A 75 31.28 -7.37 3.46
N THR A 76 30.55 -7.83 2.44
CA THR A 76 29.08 -7.95 2.50
C THR A 76 28.67 -8.95 3.58
N HIS A 77 29.38 -10.08 3.67
CA HIS A 77 29.13 -11.08 4.72
C HIS A 77 29.44 -10.54 6.13
N GLU A 78 30.55 -9.82 6.31
CA GLU A 78 30.92 -9.16 7.56
C GLU A 78 29.84 -8.13 7.98
N TRP A 79 29.35 -7.33 7.02
CA TRP A 79 28.27 -6.37 7.24
C TRP A 79 26.96 -7.08 7.65
N HIS A 80 26.54 -8.08 6.91
CA HIS A 80 25.35 -8.87 7.24
C HIS A 80 25.46 -9.53 8.61
N THR A 81 26.65 -9.99 9.00
CA THR A 81 26.89 -10.55 10.33
C THR A 81 26.65 -9.52 11.42
N ALA A 82 27.14 -8.31 11.25
CA ALA A 82 26.92 -7.23 12.19
C ALA A 82 25.44 -6.83 12.29
N LEU A 83 24.74 -6.76 11.15
CA LEU A 83 23.31 -6.48 11.08
C LEU A 83 22.49 -7.56 11.80
N LEU A 84 22.72 -8.84 11.50
CA LEU A 84 22.01 -9.96 12.11
C LEU A 84 22.23 -10.02 13.62
N LYS A 85 23.43 -9.71 14.10
CA LYS A 85 23.73 -9.65 15.53
C LYS A 85 22.87 -8.62 16.25
N VAL A 86 22.69 -7.43 15.66
CA VAL A 86 21.81 -6.38 16.21
C VAL A 86 20.34 -6.81 16.16
N LEU A 87 19.95 -7.57 15.15
CA LEU A 87 18.61 -8.13 15.01
C LEU A 87 18.35 -9.37 15.90
N GLY A 88 19.33 -9.79 16.70
CA GLY A 88 19.19 -10.89 17.67
C GLY A 88 19.27 -12.30 17.07
N TYR A 89 19.78 -12.44 15.84
CA TYR A 89 20.03 -13.75 15.25
C TYR A 89 21.39 -14.31 15.67
N ASP A 90 21.49 -15.64 15.75
CA ASP A 90 22.78 -16.32 15.90
C ASP A 90 23.64 -16.07 14.65
N THR A 91 24.90 -15.76 14.83
CA THR A 91 25.83 -15.46 13.75
C THR A 91 27.02 -16.42 13.68
N ASP A 92 27.16 -17.32 14.68
CA ASP A 92 28.36 -18.14 14.83
C ASP A 92 28.37 -19.37 13.89
N HIS A 93 27.22 -19.75 13.40
CA HIS A 93 27.02 -21.01 12.64
C HIS A 93 26.45 -20.76 11.24
N ALA A 94 27.01 -19.78 10.53
CA ALA A 94 26.58 -19.50 9.17
C ALA A 94 26.91 -20.65 8.21
N TYR A 95 25.99 -20.99 7.32
CA TYR A 95 26.19 -21.93 6.21
C TYR A 95 26.52 -23.37 6.60
N GLN A 96 25.96 -23.86 7.68
CA GLN A 96 26.23 -25.24 8.12
C GLN A 96 25.51 -26.29 7.27
N GLU A 97 24.33 -25.98 6.77
CA GLU A 97 23.54 -26.89 5.95
C GLU A 97 22.85 -26.14 4.79
N PRO A 98 22.74 -26.76 3.61
CA PRO A 98 21.95 -26.20 2.52
C PRO A 98 20.47 -26.47 2.76
N TYR A 99 19.61 -25.63 2.18
CA TYR A 99 18.20 -25.94 2.08
C TYR A 99 17.96 -26.93 0.93
N VAL A 100 17.39 -28.08 1.23
CA VAL A 100 17.18 -29.15 0.25
C VAL A 100 15.79 -29.08 -0.36
N VAL A 101 15.71 -28.86 -1.66
CA VAL A 101 14.48 -28.97 -2.45
C VAL A 101 14.36 -30.42 -2.94
N SER A 102 13.25 -31.07 -2.65
CA SER A 102 12.98 -32.43 -3.06
C SER A 102 11.57 -32.60 -3.62
N ASP A 103 11.39 -33.56 -4.53
CA ASP A 103 10.09 -34.01 -5.02
C ASP A 103 10.04 -35.54 -4.91
N ASN A 104 8.92 -36.04 -4.38
CA ASN A 104 8.71 -37.50 -4.17
C ASN A 104 9.87 -38.24 -3.46
N GLY A 105 10.60 -37.52 -2.59
CA GLY A 105 11.75 -38.06 -1.85
C GLY A 105 13.07 -37.95 -2.60
N GLU A 106 13.09 -37.57 -3.85
CA GLU A 106 14.33 -37.33 -4.61
C GLU A 106 14.77 -35.85 -4.45
N VAL A 107 16.07 -35.64 -4.21
CA VAL A 107 16.67 -34.31 -4.13
C VAL A 107 16.79 -33.74 -5.53
N ILE A 108 16.05 -32.62 -5.78
CA ILE A 108 16.13 -31.92 -7.05
C ILE A 108 17.24 -30.87 -6.99
N GLU A 109 17.36 -30.18 -5.85
CA GLU A 109 18.26 -29.06 -5.71
C GLU A 109 18.64 -28.83 -4.26
N MET A 110 19.83 -28.25 -4.05
CA MET A 110 20.29 -27.75 -2.76
C MET A 110 20.57 -26.26 -2.89
N ILE A 111 19.86 -25.45 -2.10
CA ILE A 111 19.97 -24.00 -2.12
C ILE A 111 20.84 -23.56 -0.94
N PRO A 112 21.91 -22.75 -1.17
CA PRO A 112 22.69 -22.21 -0.08
C PRO A 112 21.86 -21.23 0.70
N VAL A 113 21.82 -21.41 2.01
CA VAL A 113 21.16 -20.51 2.95
C VAL A 113 22.11 -20.20 4.10
N ARG A 114 22.09 -18.97 4.57
CA ARG A 114 22.93 -18.56 5.67
C ARG A 114 22.57 -19.27 6.97
N HIS A 115 21.27 -19.29 7.28
CA HIS A 115 20.74 -19.96 8.46
C HIS A 115 19.39 -20.60 8.15
N ILE A 116 19.17 -21.76 8.75
CA ILE A 116 17.86 -22.42 8.83
C ILE A 116 17.42 -22.37 10.30
N LEU A 117 16.38 -21.59 10.60
CA LEU A 117 15.79 -21.54 11.92
C LEU A 117 14.66 -22.57 12.00
N ARG A 118 14.62 -23.30 13.11
CA ARG A 118 13.67 -24.38 13.34
C ARG A 118 12.87 -24.12 14.62
N SER A 119 11.62 -24.55 14.60
CA SER A 119 10.77 -24.65 15.80
C SER A 119 10.35 -26.11 15.91
N GLY A 120 10.98 -26.88 16.80
CA GLY A 120 10.91 -28.32 16.81
C GLY A 120 11.46 -28.92 15.49
N ASP A 121 10.68 -29.79 14.86
CA ASP A 121 11.05 -30.43 13.58
C ASP A 121 10.71 -29.58 12.35
N LYS A 122 9.96 -28.49 12.49
CA LYS A 122 9.55 -27.62 11.38
C LYS A 122 10.56 -26.51 11.14
N ILE A 123 10.78 -26.18 9.87
CA ILE A 123 11.56 -24.98 9.49
C ILE A 123 10.65 -23.78 9.66
N SER A 124 11.02 -22.85 10.56
CA SER A 124 10.27 -21.63 10.80
C SER A 124 10.66 -20.49 9.87
N MET A 125 11.96 -20.36 9.61
CA MET A 125 12.49 -19.24 8.85
C MET A 125 13.81 -19.58 8.16
N LEU A 126 14.08 -18.95 7.03
CA LEU A 126 15.39 -18.97 6.36
C LEU A 126 16.00 -17.57 6.33
N ILE A 127 17.31 -17.51 6.46
CA ILE A 127 18.10 -16.29 6.19
C ILE A 127 18.97 -16.57 4.97
N MET A 128 18.83 -15.70 3.96
CA MET A 128 19.59 -15.80 2.69
C MET A 128 20.40 -14.51 2.47
N GLU A 129 21.48 -14.63 1.70
CA GLU A 129 22.33 -13.49 1.36
C GLU A 129 22.46 -13.30 -0.13
N MET A 130 22.52 -12.02 -0.53
CA MET A 130 22.83 -11.54 -1.87
C MET A 130 23.96 -10.53 -1.82
N GLN A 131 24.44 -10.13 -3.00
CA GLN A 131 25.36 -8.99 -3.10
C GLN A 131 24.66 -7.65 -2.82
N HIS A 132 25.49 -6.63 -2.63
CA HIS A 132 25.04 -5.24 -2.56
C HIS A 132 24.31 -4.84 -3.85
N LEU A 133 23.11 -4.32 -3.72
CA LEU A 133 22.32 -3.84 -4.83
C LEU A 133 22.73 -2.42 -5.19
N ILE A 134 23.22 -2.23 -6.41
CA ILE A 134 23.54 -0.91 -6.93
C ILE A 134 22.29 -0.41 -7.66
N SER A 135 21.67 0.64 -7.14
CA SER A 135 20.57 1.31 -7.80
C SER A 135 21.10 2.09 -9.00
N VAL A 136 20.55 1.80 -10.18
CA VAL A 136 20.83 2.57 -11.40
C VAL A 136 19.76 3.64 -11.61
N ASP A 137 18.57 3.50 -10.96
CA ASP A 137 17.46 4.43 -11.13
C ASP A 137 16.64 4.54 -9.84
N GLU A 138 16.58 5.76 -9.27
CA GLU A 138 15.84 6.05 -8.04
C GLU A 138 14.31 6.02 -8.21
N GLN A 139 13.81 5.94 -9.45
CA GLN A 139 12.39 6.12 -9.76
C GLN A 139 11.55 4.85 -9.72
N SER A 140 12.14 3.66 -9.68
CA SER A 140 11.40 2.41 -9.67
C SER A 140 11.89 1.43 -8.61
N PRO A 141 11.33 1.49 -7.40
CA PRO A 141 11.69 0.56 -6.33
C PRO A 141 11.39 -0.91 -6.63
N ALA A 142 10.30 -1.19 -7.34
CA ALA A 142 9.99 -2.55 -7.81
C ALA A 142 11.03 -3.08 -8.80
N GLY A 143 11.67 -2.19 -9.56
CA GLY A 143 12.74 -2.52 -10.47
C GLY A 143 14.09 -2.79 -9.81
N LEU A 144 14.33 -2.38 -8.56
CA LEU A 144 15.62 -2.61 -7.88
C LEU A 144 15.95 -4.09 -7.73
N PHE A 145 14.97 -4.90 -7.40
CA PHE A 145 15.13 -6.34 -7.31
C PHE A 145 15.32 -7.00 -8.68
N GLU A 146 14.83 -6.38 -9.74
CA GLU A 146 14.92 -6.83 -11.13
C GLU A 146 16.12 -6.21 -11.87
N GLN A 147 16.41 -4.95 -11.67
CA GLN A 147 17.42 -4.17 -12.41
C GLN A 147 18.86 -4.61 -12.19
N GLN A 148 19.19 -5.18 -11.05
CA GLN A 148 20.53 -5.63 -10.78
C GLN A 148 21.05 -6.65 -11.81
N TYR A 149 20.19 -7.17 -12.65
CA TYR A 149 20.42 -8.32 -13.50
C TYR A 149 20.26 -8.07 -14.99
N GLU A 150 19.84 -6.88 -15.35
CA GLU A 150 19.88 -6.41 -16.73
C GLU A 150 21.28 -5.95 -17.15
N SER A 151 22.16 -5.61 -16.19
CA SER A 151 23.58 -5.51 -16.49
C SER A 151 24.04 -6.87 -17.01
N GLU A 152 24.59 -6.88 -18.23
CA GLU A 152 25.12 -8.08 -18.88
C GLU A 152 25.72 -9.03 -17.85
N PRO A 153 25.34 -10.33 -17.86
CA PRO A 153 25.90 -11.28 -16.94
C PRO A 153 27.41 -11.14 -17.07
N ASP A 154 28.04 -10.68 -15.99
CA ASP A 154 29.49 -10.48 -15.99
C ASP A 154 30.05 -11.82 -16.48
N LYS A 155 30.63 -11.80 -17.68
CA LYS A 155 31.32 -12.96 -18.27
C LYS A 155 32.43 -13.47 -17.35
N ASN A 156 32.52 -12.86 -16.15
CA ASN A 156 33.51 -13.14 -15.14
C ASN A 156 33.08 -14.37 -14.35
N THR A 157 33.32 -15.52 -14.95
CA THR A 157 33.25 -16.83 -14.30
C THR A 157 33.92 -16.91 -12.93
N ARG A 158 34.67 -15.88 -12.50
CA ARG A 158 35.34 -15.78 -11.21
C ARG A 158 34.38 -15.53 -10.04
N GLN A 159 33.32 -14.76 -10.24
CA GLN A 159 32.32 -14.50 -9.20
C GLN A 159 31.49 -15.75 -8.89
N GLN A 160 31.07 -16.44 -9.93
CA GLN A 160 30.39 -17.73 -9.80
C GLN A 160 31.26 -18.78 -9.12
N ARG A 161 32.53 -18.87 -9.55
CA ARG A 161 33.48 -19.83 -8.98
C ARG A 161 33.75 -19.58 -7.51
N TYR A 162 33.72 -18.32 -7.08
CA TYR A 162 33.95 -18.00 -5.67
C TYR A 162 32.76 -18.43 -4.81
N TYR A 163 31.53 -18.10 -5.21
CA TYR A 163 30.34 -18.57 -4.52
C TYR A 163 30.22 -20.08 -4.55
N ALA A 164 30.42 -20.70 -5.70
CA ALA A 164 30.44 -22.14 -5.81
C ALA A 164 31.55 -22.77 -4.92
N GLY A 165 32.72 -22.13 -4.82
CA GLY A 165 33.80 -22.57 -3.96
C GLY A 165 33.49 -22.53 -2.46
N GLN A 166 32.72 -21.54 -2.01
CA GLN A 166 32.26 -21.46 -0.61
C GLN A 166 31.34 -22.62 -0.22
N TRP A 167 30.62 -23.18 -1.18
CA TRP A 167 29.63 -24.21 -0.95
C TRP A 167 30.10 -25.63 -1.34
N ALA A 168 31.26 -25.76 -1.94
CA ALA A 168 31.78 -27.01 -2.43
C ALA A 168 31.90 -28.09 -1.34
N ASP A 169 32.15 -27.68 -0.09
CA ASP A 169 32.28 -28.56 1.06
C ASP A 169 30.91 -28.96 1.66
N VAL A 170 29.87 -28.18 1.42
CA VAL A 170 28.55 -28.33 2.04
C VAL A 170 27.54 -28.90 1.04
N ILE A 171 27.63 -28.52 -0.23
CA ILE A 171 26.74 -28.97 -1.30
C ILE A 171 27.47 -29.87 -2.26
N PRO A 172 27.02 -31.14 -2.45
CA PRO A 172 27.61 -32.04 -3.44
C PRO A 172 27.60 -31.39 -4.84
N ALA A 173 28.68 -31.58 -5.59
CA ALA A 173 28.94 -30.93 -6.88
C ALA A 173 27.80 -31.10 -7.90
N GLN A 174 27.09 -32.22 -7.86
CA GLN A 174 25.96 -32.54 -8.73
C GLN A 174 24.76 -31.63 -8.52
N TYR A 175 24.57 -31.07 -7.30
CA TYR A 175 23.49 -30.18 -6.94
C TYR A 175 23.93 -28.71 -6.97
N LEU A 176 25.21 -28.45 -7.22
CA LEU A 176 25.76 -27.11 -7.27
C LEU A 176 25.46 -26.48 -8.63
N ASN A 177 24.29 -25.88 -8.79
CA ASN A 177 23.96 -25.17 -10.01
C ASN A 177 24.65 -23.80 -10.01
N LYS A 178 25.71 -23.68 -10.80
CA LYS A 178 26.53 -22.47 -10.90
C LYS A 178 25.75 -21.25 -11.40
N GLU A 179 24.72 -21.44 -12.20
CA GLU A 179 23.86 -20.37 -12.70
C GLU A 179 22.95 -19.80 -11.61
N LYS A 180 22.59 -20.59 -10.60
CA LYS A 180 21.72 -20.14 -9.50
C LYS A 180 22.40 -19.28 -8.46
N TYR A 181 23.70 -19.17 -8.48
CA TYR A 181 24.47 -18.27 -7.61
C TYR A 181 24.89 -16.99 -8.33
N HIS A 182 24.46 -16.80 -9.56
CA HIS A 182 24.26 -15.47 -10.11
C HIS A 182 23.04 -14.88 -9.46
N PHE A 183 23.19 -13.74 -8.90
CA PHE A 183 22.13 -12.96 -8.31
C PHE A 183 21.08 -12.49 -9.34
N SER A 184 20.56 -13.35 -10.18
CA SER A 184 19.49 -13.02 -11.11
C SER A 184 18.14 -13.03 -10.41
N PRO A 185 17.27 -12.03 -10.57
CA PRO A 185 15.94 -12.02 -10.00
C PRO A 185 15.11 -13.24 -10.41
N ALA A 186 15.24 -13.64 -11.66
CA ALA A 186 14.58 -14.83 -12.15
C ALA A 186 14.99 -16.07 -11.36
N ILE A 187 16.25 -16.16 -10.96
CA ILE A 187 16.79 -17.27 -10.17
C ILE A 187 16.33 -17.16 -8.72
N ILE A 188 16.35 -15.97 -8.13
CA ILE A 188 15.88 -15.75 -6.77
C ILE A 188 14.38 -16.01 -6.67
N ASN A 189 13.59 -15.46 -7.59
CA ASN A 189 12.15 -15.74 -7.65
C ASN A 189 11.87 -17.24 -7.77
N LYS A 190 12.64 -17.94 -8.60
CA LYS A 190 12.53 -19.39 -8.74
C LYS A 190 12.89 -20.11 -7.44
N ALA A 191 14.01 -19.74 -6.79
CA ALA A 191 14.46 -20.35 -5.55
C ALA A 191 13.44 -20.13 -4.42
N VAL A 192 12.98 -18.90 -4.21
CA VAL A 192 11.97 -18.57 -3.20
C VAL A 192 10.65 -19.30 -3.48
N THR A 193 10.23 -19.36 -4.73
CA THR A 193 9.03 -20.11 -5.12
C THR A 193 9.17 -21.59 -4.84
N GLN A 194 10.31 -22.21 -5.19
CA GLN A 194 10.57 -23.60 -4.90
C GLN A 194 10.56 -23.92 -3.39
N ILE A 195 11.15 -23.01 -2.59
CA ILE A 195 11.15 -23.13 -1.13
C ILE A 195 9.71 -23.10 -0.59
N PHE A 196 8.89 -22.15 -1.05
CA PHE A 196 7.51 -22.02 -0.57
C PHE A 196 6.55 -23.09 -1.12
N LEU A 197 6.94 -23.82 -2.15
CA LEU A 197 6.17 -24.99 -2.64
C LEU A 197 6.48 -26.30 -1.88
N MET A 198 7.47 -26.31 -1.00
CA MET A 198 7.79 -27.50 -0.22
C MET A 198 6.66 -27.87 0.76
N PRO A 199 6.57 -29.14 1.21
CA PRO A 199 5.64 -29.59 2.24
C PRO A 199 5.75 -28.75 3.53
N GLU A 200 4.68 -28.73 4.33
CA GLU A 200 4.55 -27.84 5.50
C GLU A 200 5.70 -27.96 6.51
N GLU A 201 6.20 -29.17 6.73
CA GLU A 201 7.28 -29.41 7.69
C GLU A 201 8.60 -28.76 7.27
N ARG A 202 8.78 -28.58 5.97
CA ARG A 202 9.99 -28.02 5.34
C ARG A 202 9.82 -26.61 4.82
N ARG A 203 8.58 -26.13 4.72
CA ARG A 203 8.24 -24.80 4.25
C ARG A 203 8.46 -23.77 5.34
N PRO A 204 9.41 -22.85 5.21
CA PRO A 204 9.55 -21.74 6.16
C PRO A 204 8.32 -20.84 6.08
N HIS A 205 7.99 -20.18 7.21
CA HIS A 205 7.00 -19.12 7.20
C HIS A 205 7.55 -17.87 6.53
N PHE A 206 8.77 -17.48 6.92
CA PHE A 206 9.43 -16.31 6.37
C PHE A 206 10.79 -16.63 5.74
N ILE A 207 11.18 -15.84 4.74
CA ILE A 207 12.53 -15.77 4.24
C ILE A 207 13.01 -14.33 4.40
N LEU A 208 14.06 -14.12 5.18
CA LEU A 208 14.75 -12.84 5.29
C LEU A 208 15.97 -12.87 4.36
N MET A 209 15.96 -12.02 3.34
CA MET A 209 17.05 -11.93 2.38
C MET A 209 17.80 -10.63 2.55
N LEU A 210 19.11 -10.73 2.79
CA LEU A 210 20.02 -9.62 2.99
C LEU A 210 20.80 -9.35 1.70
N ALA A 211 20.80 -8.12 1.23
CA ALA A 211 21.44 -7.71 -0.02
C ALA A 211 22.33 -6.45 0.15
N GLY A 212 23.13 -6.43 1.17
CA GLY A 212 24.01 -5.30 1.49
C GLY A 212 23.25 -4.07 1.95
N ASN A 213 22.84 -3.22 1.03
CA ASN A 213 22.06 -2.01 1.31
C ASN A 213 20.56 -2.24 1.36
N MET A 214 20.09 -3.44 1.03
CA MET A 214 18.66 -3.79 1.01
C MET A 214 18.39 -5.02 1.88
N VAL A 215 17.19 -5.08 2.45
CA VAL A 215 16.66 -6.25 3.15
C VAL A 215 15.27 -6.53 2.61
N PHE A 216 14.98 -7.80 2.32
CA PHE A 216 13.68 -8.25 1.84
C PHE A 216 13.08 -9.25 2.82
N LEU A 217 11.80 -9.12 3.07
CA LEU A 217 11.03 -10.07 3.85
C LEU A 217 9.96 -10.70 2.95
N PHE A 218 10.11 -11.98 2.70
CA PHE A 218 9.13 -12.79 1.98
C PHE A 218 8.34 -13.65 2.95
N ASP A 219 7.05 -13.74 2.72
CA ASP A 219 6.07 -14.49 3.49
C ASP A 219 5.41 -15.54 2.58
N LYS A 220 5.34 -16.78 3.04
CA LYS A 220 4.78 -17.92 2.28
C LYS A 220 3.34 -17.66 1.81
N ASP A 221 2.52 -16.98 2.64
CA ASP A 221 1.10 -16.76 2.38
C ASP A 221 0.85 -15.57 1.44
N LYS A 222 1.87 -14.75 1.22
CA LYS A 222 1.79 -13.52 0.41
C LYS A 222 2.62 -13.58 -0.87
N TRP A 223 3.64 -14.41 -0.92
CA TRP A 223 4.55 -14.52 -2.05
C TRP A 223 3.85 -14.80 -3.39
N ALA A 224 2.86 -15.70 -3.41
CA ALA A 224 2.11 -16.04 -4.62
C ALA A 224 1.35 -14.86 -5.24
N ARG A 225 1.10 -13.79 -4.46
CA ARG A 225 0.47 -12.54 -4.91
C ARG A 225 1.49 -11.48 -5.32
N GLY A 226 2.78 -11.78 -5.25
CA GLY A 226 3.85 -10.83 -5.47
C GLY A 226 4.02 -9.82 -4.34
N SER A 227 3.53 -10.12 -3.14
CA SER A 227 3.55 -9.20 -2.00
C SER A 227 4.72 -9.52 -1.07
N TYR A 228 5.52 -8.48 -0.76
CA TYR A 228 6.65 -8.58 0.17
C TYR A 228 7.03 -7.20 0.73
N LEU A 229 7.83 -7.18 1.79
CA LEU A 229 8.42 -5.95 2.31
C LEU A 229 9.85 -5.80 1.82
N GLN A 230 10.21 -4.59 1.45
CA GLN A 230 11.56 -4.20 1.05
C GLN A 230 12.02 -3.04 1.93
N PHE A 231 13.25 -3.14 2.43
CA PHE A 231 13.83 -2.13 3.31
C PHE A 231 15.14 -1.62 2.70
N SER A 232 15.27 -0.30 2.61
CA SER A 232 16.49 0.38 2.20
C SER A 232 17.29 0.79 3.44
N ILE A 233 18.48 0.26 3.61
CA ILE A 233 19.38 0.63 4.71
C ILE A 233 19.93 2.04 4.51
N ASP A 234 20.15 2.45 3.27
CA ASP A 234 20.57 3.82 2.93
C ASP A 234 19.54 4.84 3.41
N ASP A 235 18.28 4.62 3.06
CA ASP A 235 17.19 5.52 3.46
C ASP A 235 16.94 5.46 4.97
N LEU A 236 17.07 4.29 5.59
CA LEU A 236 16.95 4.13 7.04
C LEU A 236 17.96 5.01 7.77
N TYR A 237 19.23 5.00 7.34
CA TYR A 237 20.25 5.84 7.95
C TYR A 237 20.13 7.31 7.58
N THR A 238 19.67 7.64 6.38
CA THR A 238 19.42 9.02 5.95
C THR A 238 18.25 9.63 6.74
N GLN A 239 17.14 8.94 6.84
CA GLN A 239 15.98 9.40 7.61
C GLN A 239 16.22 9.41 9.12
N GLY A 240 16.97 8.46 9.66
CA GLY A 240 17.30 8.40 11.07
C GLY A 240 18.08 9.61 11.61
N GLN A 241 18.64 10.46 10.73
CA GLN A 241 19.29 11.72 11.11
C GLN A 241 18.33 12.89 11.30
N ILE A 242 17.12 12.81 10.75
CA ILE A 242 16.14 13.89 10.83
C ILE A 242 15.56 13.89 12.25
N LYS A 243 15.62 15.04 12.95
CA LYS A 243 15.12 15.17 14.34
C LYS A 243 13.65 14.77 14.53
N SER A 244 12.87 14.76 13.44
CA SER A 244 11.47 14.34 13.43
C SER A 244 11.28 12.84 13.16
N SER A 245 12.32 12.09 12.82
CA SER A 245 12.23 10.65 12.55
C SER A 245 12.03 9.90 13.87
N ARG A 246 10.78 9.66 14.20
CA ARG A 246 10.41 8.96 15.43
C ARG A 246 10.67 7.46 15.27
N ASN A 247 11.67 6.94 16.01
CA ASN A 247 11.85 5.49 16.20
C ASN A 247 12.00 4.64 14.92
N HIS A 248 12.53 5.19 13.81
CA HIS A 248 12.69 4.44 12.55
C HIS A 248 13.58 3.20 12.71
N TYR A 249 14.67 3.29 13.46
CA TYR A 249 15.54 2.13 13.73
C TYR A 249 14.82 1.06 14.55
N ALA A 250 14.05 1.49 15.56
CA ALA A 250 13.24 0.58 16.36
C ALA A 250 12.14 -0.07 15.52
N LEU A 251 11.47 0.69 14.63
CA LEU A 251 10.49 0.16 13.73
C LEU A 251 11.09 -0.92 12.82
N PHE A 252 12.23 -0.62 12.17
CA PHE A 252 12.91 -1.61 11.34
C PHE A 252 13.23 -2.88 12.12
N GLN A 253 13.81 -2.75 13.34
CA GLN A 253 14.11 -3.89 14.18
C GLN A 253 12.87 -4.71 14.50
N LEU A 254 11.79 -4.07 14.93
CA LEU A 254 10.54 -4.77 15.29
C LEU A 254 9.89 -5.50 14.11
N LEU A 255 10.21 -5.13 12.88
CA LEU A 255 9.68 -5.81 11.69
C LEU A 255 10.52 -7.00 11.23
N VAL A 256 11.86 -7.00 11.53
CA VAL A 256 12.77 -7.99 10.95
C VAL A 256 13.66 -8.71 11.98
N ASN A 257 13.54 -8.44 13.28
CA ASN A 257 14.33 -9.13 14.30
C ASN A 257 13.84 -10.57 14.51
N LYS A 258 14.67 -11.35 15.21
CA LYS A 258 14.36 -12.77 15.49
C LYS A 258 13.05 -12.93 16.28
N GLU A 259 12.78 -12.06 17.25
CA GLU A 259 11.58 -12.09 18.07
C GLU A 259 10.31 -11.88 17.22
N ALA A 260 10.38 -10.99 16.21
CA ALA A 260 9.27 -10.68 15.34
C ALA A 260 8.93 -11.78 14.32
N LEU A 261 9.91 -12.58 13.89
CA LEU A 261 9.77 -13.50 12.76
C LEU A 261 9.94 -14.98 13.14
N ALA A 262 10.61 -15.29 14.24
CA ALA A 262 10.99 -16.66 14.59
C ALA A 262 10.90 -16.94 16.10
N ALA A 263 9.82 -16.49 16.75
CA ALA A 263 9.59 -16.79 18.17
C ALA A 263 9.26 -18.28 18.37
N ASP A 264 9.95 -18.92 19.32
CA ASP A 264 9.76 -20.35 19.61
C ASP A 264 8.37 -20.59 20.22
N GLY A 265 7.49 -21.28 19.48
CA GLY A 265 6.22 -21.80 19.95
C GLY A 265 5.13 -20.75 20.25
N GLN A 266 5.35 -19.48 19.90
CA GLN A 266 4.40 -18.40 20.07
C GLN A 266 4.02 -17.80 18.73
N THR A 267 2.88 -17.08 18.69
CA THR A 267 2.50 -16.25 17.56
C THR A 267 3.56 -15.16 17.40
N VAL A 268 4.16 -15.07 16.23
CA VAL A 268 5.17 -14.05 15.95
C VAL A 268 4.52 -12.68 15.79
N LEU A 269 5.26 -11.62 16.11
CA LEU A 269 4.75 -10.24 16.02
C LEU A 269 4.23 -9.92 14.62
N MET A 270 4.92 -10.40 13.57
CA MET A 270 4.51 -10.13 12.18
C MET A 270 3.12 -10.69 11.88
N ASP A 271 2.78 -11.90 12.34
CA ASP A 271 1.44 -12.46 12.17
C ASP A 271 0.37 -11.64 12.87
N SER A 272 0.67 -11.15 14.08
CA SER A 272 -0.22 -10.28 14.83
C SER A 272 -0.46 -8.94 14.12
N LEU A 273 0.58 -8.36 13.52
CA LEU A 273 0.48 -7.13 12.72
C LEU A 273 -0.36 -7.36 11.45
N ILE A 274 -0.16 -8.49 10.80
CA ILE A 274 -0.94 -8.85 9.60
C ILE A 274 -2.42 -9.01 9.98
N GLU A 275 -2.72 -9.73 11.06
CA GLU A 275 -4.09 -9.92 11.53
C GLU A 275 -4.76 -8.58 11.91
N GLU A 276 -4.05 -7.72 12.64
CA GLU A 276 -4.54 -6.38 12.99
C GLU A 276 -4.79 -5.53 11.74
N SER A 277 -3.91 -5.61 10.74
CA SER A 277 -4.04 -4.86 9.49
C SER A 277 -5.31 -5.23 8.71
N TYR A 278 -5.67 -6.51 8.69
CA TYR A 278 -6.92 -6.97 8.06
C TYR A 278 -8.16 -6.58 8.87
N LYS A 279 -8.10 -6.61 10.21
CA LYS A 279 -9.20 -6.12 11.05
C LYS A 279 -9.44 -4.63 10.81
N ASN A 280 -8.38 -3.84 10.74
CA ASN A 280 -8.46 -2.41 10.45
C ASN A 280 -9.06 -2.15 9.06
N ALA A 281 -8.63 -2.88 8.02
CA ALA A 281 -9.18 -2.78 6.68
C ALA A 281 -10.67 -3.18 6.63
N TYR A 282 -11.07 -4.18 7.40
CA TYR A 282 -12.47 -4.59 7.50
C TYR A 282 -13.33 -3.51 8.18
N GLU A 283 -12.87 -2.91 9.26
CA GLU A 283 -13.56 -1.82 9.95
C GLU A 283 -13.76 -0.60 9.03
N VAL A 284 -12.70 -0.18 8.33
CA VAL A 284 -12.78 0.91 7.32
C VAL A 284 -13.80 0.57 6.23
N THR A 285 -13.80 -0.67 5.73
CA THR A 285 -14.76 -1.10 4.70
C THR A 285 -16.19 -1.11 5.24
N LYS A 286 -16.39 -1.52 6.49
CA LYS A 286 -17.69 -1.50 7.16
C LYS A 286 -18.19 -0.07 7.33
N ASP A 287 -17.34 0.82 7.83
CA ASP A 287 -17.67 2.23 8.04
C ASP A 287 -18.02 2.93 6.71
N LEU A 288 -17.25 2.65 5.64
CA LEU A 288 -17.56 3.15 4.30
C LEU A 288 -18.93 2.65 3.83
N LYS A 289 -19.23 1.35 4.01
CA LYS A 289 -20.53 0.78 3.67
C LYS A 289 -21.68 1.48 4.42
N GLU A 290 -21.53 1.71 5.72
CA GLU A 290 -22.52 2.42 6.53
C GLU A 290 -22.69 3.87 6.06
N GLY A 291 -21.58 4.55 5.69
CA GLY A 291 -21.60 5.88 5.09
C GLY A 291 -22.38 5.93 3.79
N VAL A 292 -22.09 5.01 2.88
CA VAL A 292 -22.82 4.89 1.59
C VAL A 292 -24.31 4.67 1.82
N ILE A 293 -24.70 3.80 2.75
CA ILE A 293 -26.11 3.56 3.07
C ILE A 293 -26.77 4.86 3.55
N LEU A 294 -26.13 5.55 4.52
CA LEU A 294 -26.66 6.81 5.07
C LEU A 294 -26.76 7.89 3.99
N ALA A 295 -25.76 8.01 3.12
CA ALA A 295 -25.78 8.97 2.01
C ALA A 295 -26.92 8.68 1.03
N VAL A 296 -27.11 7.41 0.64
CA VAL A 296 -28.22 6.98 -0.24
C VAL A 296 -29.57 7.28 0.40
N GLU A 297 -29.78 6.94 1.66
CA GLU A 297 -31.02 7.22 2.40
C GLU A 297 -31.29 8.73 2.50
N THR A 298 -30.26 9.52 2.80
CA THR A 298 -30.38 10.98 2.92
C THR A 298 -30.75 11.61 1.56
N LEU A 299 -30.08 11.18 0.47
CA LEU A 299 -30.37 11.64 -0.89
C LEU A 299 -31.79 11.25 -1.33
N ALA A 300 -32.19 10.01 -1.10
CA ALA A 300 -33.53 9.53 -1.49
C ALA A 300 -34.62 10.29 -0.74
N ASN A 301 -34.52 10.41 0.57
CA ASN A 301 -35.47 11.14 1.39
C ASN A 301 -35.58 12.61 0.98
N GLU A 302 -34.46 13.26 0.69
CA GLU A 302 -34.46 14.65 0.24
C GLU A 302 -35.00 14.81 -1.18
N ALA A 303 -34.75 13.84 -2.06
CA ALA A 303 -35.31 13.82 -3.41
C ALA A 303 -36.84 13.72 -3.36
N LEU A 304 -37.38 12.80 -2.56
CA LEU A 304 -38.82 12.67 -2.36
C LEU A 304 -39.43 13.93 -1.73
N TYR A 305 -38.76 14.52 -0.75
CA TYR A 305 -39.16 15.80 -0.16
C TYR A 305 -39.25 16.89 -1.23
N TYR A 306 -38.21 17.03 -2.07
CA TYR A 306 -38.17 18.03 -3.14
C TYR A 306 -39.30 17.82 -4.18
N MET A 307 -39.48 16.59 -4.63
CA MET A 307 -40.55 16.25 -5.56
C MET A 307 -41.93 16.55 -4.99
N LYS A 308 -42.18 16.17 -3.73
CA LYS A 308 -43.51 16.29 -3.10
C LYS A 308 -43.84 17.71 -2.67
N HIS A 309 -42.88 18.42 -2.04
CA HIS A 309 -43.17 19.68 -1.35
C HIS A 309 -42.67 20.93 -2.09
N ILE A 310 -41.72 20.82 -2.99
CA ILE A 310 -41.17 21.96 -3.72
C ILE A 310 -41.71 22.01 -5.15
N THR A 311 -41.58 20.92 -5.88
CA THR A 311 -42.03 20.89 -7.30
C THR A 311 -43.40 20.37 -7.50
N HIS A 312 -44.02 19.76 -6.48
CA HIS A 312 -45.32 19.06 -6.58
C HIS A 312 -45.37 18.09 -7.76
N ARG A 313 -44.24 17.47 -8.07
CA ARG A 313 -44.08 16.50 -9.14
C ARG A 313 -44.70 15.17 -8.67
N PRO A 314 -45.71 14.62 -9.37
CA PRO A 314 -46.19 13.29 -9.06
C PRO A 314 -45.11 12.26 -9.38
N PHE A 315 -44.99 11.21 -8.55
CA PHE A 315 -44.03 10.13 -8.70
C PHE A 315 -44.69 8.78 -8.38
N GLY A 316 -44.06 7.72 -8.81
CA GLY A 316 -44.54 6.36 -8.69
C GLY A 316 -45.38 5.92 -9.89
N LYS A 317 -46.09 4.82 -9.75
CA LYS A 317 -46.87 4.21 -10.84
C LYS A 317 -48.20 4.91 -11.04
N LYS A 318 -48.39 5.45 -12.25
CA LYS A 318 -49.62 6.09 -12.65
C LYS A 318 -50.74 5.06 -12.84
N HIS A 319 -51.91 5.30 -12.25
CA HIS A 319 -53.14 4.55 -12.49
C HIS A 319 -54.35 5.47 -12.60
N ILE A 320 -55.44 4.97 -13.10
CA ILE A 320 -56.69 5.72 -13.26
C ILE A 320 -57.70 5.17 -12.26
N GLU A 321 -58.20 6.03 -11.38
CA GLU A 321 -59.24 5.70 -10.42
C GLU A 321 -60.56 5.42 -11.09
N ALA A 322 -61.51 4.81 -10.37
CA ALA A 322 -62.84 4.46 -10.90
C ALA A 322 -63.67 5.67 -11.34
N ASP A 323 -63.36 6.86 -10.83
CA ASP A 323 -64.00 8.12 -11.20
C ASP A 323 -63.31 8.83 -12.40
N GLY A 324 -62.26 8.20 -12.97
CA GLY A 324 -61.49 8.76 -14.08
C GLY A 324 -60.37 9.70 -13.67
N THR A 325 -60.12 9.91 -12.37
CA THR A 325 -58.99 10.72 -11.89
C THR A 325 -57.69 9.96 -12.05
N ILE A 326 -56.61 10.72 -12.28
CA ILE A 326 -55.25 10.15 -12.36
C ILE A 326 -54.66 10.17 -10.95
N ALA A 327 -54.33 8.99 -10.45
CA ALA A 327 -53.63 8.79 -9.20
C ALA A 327 -52.23 8.17 -9.44
N TYR A 328 -51.35 8.24 -8.43
CA TYR A 328 -50.04 7.68 -8.47
C TYR A 328 -49.80 6.84 -7.23
N ASP A 329 -49.25 5.64 -7.44
CA ASP A 329 -48.81 4.76 -6.36
C ASP A 329 -47.37 5.14 -5.97
N GLU A 330 -47.24 5.83 -4.84
CA GLU A 330 -45.95 6.33 -4.31
C GLU A 330 -45.02 5.16 -3.86
N THR A 331 -45.54 3.94 -3.72
CA THR A 331 -44.81 2.75 -3.28
C THR A 331 -44.48 1.80 -4.44
N ASP A 332 -44.35 2.32 -5.65
CA ASP A 332 -44.00 1.55 -6.83
C ASP A 332 -42.56 1.07 -6.80
N ASP A 333 -42.36 -0.26 -6.84
CA ASP A 333 -41.04 -0.90 -6.75
C ASP A 333 -40.04 -0.45 -7.85
N ASP A 334 -40.54 -0.19 -9.07
CA ASP A 334 -39.74 0.26 -10.20
C ASP A 334 -39.24 1.68 -9.97
N PHE A 335 -40.09 2.56 -9.45
CA PHE A 335 -39.70 3.92 -9.08
C PHE A 335 -38.70 3.93 -7.94
N GLU A 336 -38.91 3.14 -6.89
CA GLU A 336 -37.99 3.00 -5.78
C GLU A 336 -36.61 2.51 -6.24
N ALA A 337 -36.57 1.51 -7.14
CA ALA A 337 -35.37 0.99 -7.73
C ALA A 337 -34.60 2.07 -8.54
N GLU A 338 -35.32 2.88 -9.32
CA GLU A 338 -34.71 3.98 -10.10
C GLU A 338 -34.15 5.08 -9.20
N VAL A 339 -34.88 5.48 -8.15
CA VAL A 339 -34.38 6.47 -7.15
C VAL A 339 -33.12 5.95 -6.45
N LYS A 340 -33.13 4.70 -6.03
CA LYS A 340 -31.96 4.05 -5.41
C LYS A 340 -30.76 4.03 -6.35
N ASP A 341 -30.94 3.64 -7.63
CA ASP A 341 -29.87 3.59 -8.62
C ASP A 341 -29.28 4.98 -8.91
N ASP A 342 -30.14 6.01 -8.97
CA ASP A 342 -29.71 7.40 -9.12
C ASP A 342 -28.90 7.89 -7.90
N CYS A 343 -29.38 7.60 -6.67
CA CYS A 343 -28.65 7.95 -5.44
C CYS A 343 -27.29 7.25 -5.39
N LEU A 344 -27.23 5.96 -5.70
CA LEU A 344 -25.95 5.23 -5.79
C LEU A 344 -25.03 5.84 -6.84
N THR A 345 -25.57 6.25 -7.99
CA THR A 345 -24.78 6.90 -9.05
C THR A 345 -24.17 8.21 -8.54
N ILE A 346 -24.92 9.03 -7.80
CA ILE A 346 -24.43 10.28 -7.19
C ILE A 346 -23.31 9.97 -6.19
N VAL A 347 -23.51 9.00 -5.30
CA VAL A 347 -22.50 8.59 -4.31
C VAL A 347 -21.24 8.08 -5.00
N TYR A 348 -21.35 7.25 -6.04
CA TYR A 348 -20.18 6.79 -6.80
C TYR A 348 -19.43 7.93 -7.50
N ARG A 349 -20.12 8.95 -8.02
CA ARG A 349 -19.48 10.16 -8.55
C ARG A 349 -18.67 10.89 -7.48
N LEU A 350 -19.22 11.03 -6.27
CA LEU A 350 -18.52 11.66 -5.14
C LEU A 350 -17.28 10.86 -4.73
N LEU A 351 -17.42 9.54 -4.55
CA LEU A 351 -16.29 8.67 -4.20
C LEU A 351 -15.20 8.70 -5.26
N PHE A 352 -15.57 8.73 -6.55
CA PHE A 352 -14.61 8.88 -7.64
C PHE A 352 -13.83 10.20 -7.56
N ILE A 353 -14.52 11.32 -7.28
CA ILE A 353 -13.87 12.63 -7.15
C ILE A 353 -12.92 12.63 -5.97
N LEU A 354 -13.36 12.14 -4.81
CA LEU A 354 -12.52 12.01 -3.62
C LEU A 354 -11.27 11.17 -3.90
N PHE A 355 -11.44 10.04 -4.59
CA PHE A 355 -10.32 9.21 -5.02
C PHE A 355 -9.37 9.96 -5.96
N ALA A 356 -9.90 10.63 -6.99
CA ALA A 356 -9.10 11.36 -7.95
C ALA A 356 -8.36 12.56 -7.33
N GLU A 357 -8.96 13.27 -6.37
CA GLU A 357 -8.32 14.36 -5.63
C GLU A 357 -7.25 13.85 -4.64
N SER A 358 -7.44 12.66 -4.06
CA SER A 358 -6.46 12.04 -3.16
C SER A 358 -5.24 11.45 -3.89
N ARG A 359 -5.29 11.32 -5.23
CA ARG A 359 -4.26 10.70 -6.07
C ARG A 359 -3.79 11.66 -7.18
N PRO A 360 -3.08 12.74 -6.83
CA PRO A 360 -2.58 13.72 -7.81
C PRO A 360 -1.72 13.08 -8.92
N GLU A 361 -1.04 12.01 -8.61
CA GLU A 361 -0.18 11.26 -9.53
C GLU A 361 -0.94 10.64 -10.73
N LEU A 362 -2.25 10.48 -10.63
CA LEU A 362 -3.08 9.99 -11.74
C LEU A 362 -3.44 11.07 -12.76
N GLU A 363 -3.17 12.34 -12.44
CA GLU A 363 -3.44 13.52 -13.27
C GLU A 363 -4.88 13.59 -13.85
N ILE A 364 -5.84 12.99 -13.14
CA ILE A 364 -7.27 13.00 -13.53
C ILE A 364 -7.87 14.38 -13.31
N LEU A 365 -7.52 15.00 -12.18
CA LEU A 365 -7.96 16.33 -11.76
C LEU A 365 -6.76 17.23 -11.52
N PRO A 366 -6.85 18.54 -11.84
CA PRO A 366 -5.74 19.48 -11.71
C PRO A 366 -5.57 19.97 -10.27
N THR A 367 -5.33 19.06 -9.35
CA THR A 367 -5.20 19.32 -7.90
C THR A 367 -4.02 20.23 -7.54
N GLY A 368 -3.04 20.38 -8.45
CA GLY A 368 -1.94 21.34 -8.33
C GLY A 368 -2.31 22.79 -8.70
N ASP A 369 -3.48 23.03 -9.32
CA ASP A 369 -3.92 24.35 -9.71
C ASP A 369 -4.72 25.03 -8.59
N GLU A 370 -4.31 26.23 -8.17
CA GLU A 370 -4.94 26.98 -7.07
C GLU A 370 -6.38 27.39 -7.37
N VAL A 371 -6.73 27.64 -8.63
CA VAL A 371 -8.10 28.02 -9.02
C VAL A 371 -9.02 26.82 -8.87
N TYR A 372 -8.58 25.65 -9.37
CA TYR A 372 -9.31 24.42 -9.16
C TYR A 372 -9.46 24.10 -7.66
N LYS A 373 -8.35 24.08 -6.94
CA LYS A 373 -8.30 23.71 -5.53
C LYS A 373 -9.23 24.55 -4.65
N ARG A 374 -9.26 25.86 -4.86
CA ARG A 374 -10.06 26.77 -4.03
C ARG A 374 -11.50 26.96 -4.50
N GLY A 375 -11.75 26.81 -5.80
CA GLY A 375 -13.04 27.17 -6.39
C GLY A 375 -13.91 26.00 -6.84
N TYR A 376 -13.30 24.86 -7.11
CA TYR A 376 -14.00 23.74 -7.77
C TYR A 376 -13.80 22.40 -7.08
N SER A 377 -12.77 22.22 -6.26
CA SER A 377 -12.46 20.93 -5.64
C SER A 377 -13.53 20.53 -4.62
N PHE A 378 -13.73 19.24 -4.47
CA PHE A 378 -14.58 18.69 -3.42
C PHE A 378 -13.97 18.92 -2.03
N GLU A 379 -12.64 19.01 -1.92
CA GLU A 379 -11.94 19.39 -0.70
C GLU A 379 -12.36 20.78 -0.21
N ALA A 380 -12.52 21.78 -1.12
CA ALA A 380 -13.03 23.09 -0.75
C ALA A 380 -14.47 23.06 -0.21
N LEU A 381 -15.31 22.17 -0.75
CA LEU A 381 -16.67 21.95 -0.23
C LEU A 381 -16.65 21.27 1.14
N ARG A 382 -15.70 20.37 1.37
CA ARG A 382 -15.50 19.72 2.68
C ARG A 382 -15.07 20.73 3.75
N ASP A 383 -14.24 21.69 3.42
CA ASP A 383 -13.89 22.77 4.35
C ASP A 383 -15.11 23.63 4.72
N LEU A 384 -16.01 23.89 3.76
CA LEU A 384 -17.26 24.60 4.00
C LEU A 384 -18.28 23.80 4.81
N GLU A 385 -18.19 22.46 4.82
CA GLU A 385 -19.03 21.60 5.66
C GLU A 385 -18.86 21.92 7.15
N GLN A 386 -17.66 22.31 7.58
CA GLN A 386 -17.38 22.66 8.97
C GLN A 386 -18.05 24.00 9.39
N VAL A 387 -18.49 24.80 8.42
CA VAL A 387 -19.15 26.06 8.70
C VAL A 387 -20.59 25.82 9.16
N ARG A 388 -20.92 26.33 10.34
CA ARG A 388 -22.27 26.20 10.90
C ARG A 388 -23.28 27.00 10.10
N LEU A 389 -24.29 26.33 9.53
CA LEU A 389 -25.42 26.96 8.89
C LEU A 389 -26.40 27.54 9.97
N ILE A 390 -26.41 28.86 10.16
CA ILE A 390 -27.10 29.51 11.29
C ILE A 390 -28.56 29.82 10.96
N SER A 391 -28.84 30.31 9.74
CA SER A 391 -30.20 30.69 9.34
C SER A 391 -30.93 29.59 8.58
N ASP A 392 -32.26 29.63 8.65
CA ASP A 392 -33.10 28.71 7.86
C ASP A 392 -32.91 28.90 6.36
N GLU A 393 -32.63 30.12 5.91
CA GLU A 393 -32.33 30.43 4.53
C GLU A 393 -31.06 29.73 4.05
N THR A 394 -29.96 29.82 4.83
CA THR A 394 -28.69 29.14 4.48
C THR A 394 -28.80 27.63 4.55
N ARG A 395 -29.59 27.10 5.46
CA ARG A 395 -29.83 25.61 5.59
C ARG A 395 -30.62 25.07 4.42
N ASN A 396 -31.63 25.82 3.95
CA ASN A 396 -32.54 25.36 2.89
C ASN A 396 -32.13 25.84 1.49
N SER A 397 -31.04 26.59 1.34
CA SER A 397 -30.47 26.93 0.04
C SER A 397 -29.69 25.76 -0.58
N TYR A 398 -29.24 25.90 -1.83
CA TYR A 398 -28.74 24.82 -2.69
C TYR A 398 -27.30 25.04 -3.16
N PHE A 399 -26.50 25.81 -2.44
CA PHE A 399 -25.13 26.13 -2.84
C PHE A 399 -24.27 24.86 -3.05
N PHE A 400 -24.32 23.90 -2.12
CA PHE A 400 -23.58 22.66 -2.25
C PHE A 400 -24.04 21.84 -3.47
N ASP A 401 -25.36 21.76 -3.69
CA ASP A 401 -25.93 21.06 -4.83
C ASP A 401 -25.47 21.64 -6.16
N ASP A 402 -25.55 22.96 -6.30
CA ASP A 402 -25.09 23.67 -7.49
C ASP A 402 -23.60 23.48 -7.74
N SER A 403 -22.78 23.53 -6.69
CA SER A 403 -21.33 23.34 -6.78
C SER A 403 -20.95 21.90 -7.18
N ILE A 404 -21.58 20.92 -6.57
CA ILE A 404 -21.35 19.48 -6.86
C ILE A 404 -21.79 19.15 -8.29
N LYS A 405 -22.98 19.61 -8.71
CA LYS A 405 -23.46 19.41 -10.08
C LYS A 405 -22.56 20.10 -11.11
N HIS A 406 -22.05 21.28 -10.79
CA HIS A 406 -21.07 21.95 -11.65
C HIS A 406 -19.78 21.14 -11.79
N LEU A 407 -19.29 20.57 -10.70
CA LEU A 407 -18.12 19.69 -10.73
C LEU A 407 -18.39 18.42 -11.55
N PHE A 408 -19.57 17.79 -11.43
CA PHE A 408 -19.97 16.67 -12.27
C PHE A 408 -20.02 17.06 -13.75
N ALA A 409 -20.51 18.24 -14.08
CA ALA A 409 -20.54 18.74 -15.44
C ALA A 409 -19.13 18.99 -16.02
N ILE A 410 -18.21 19.50 -15.22
CA ILE A 410 -16.79 19.65 -15.60
C ILE A 410 -16.18 18.30 -15.94
N LEU A 411 -16.45 17.26 -15.14
CA LEU A 411 -15.94 15.92 -15.38
C LEU A 411 -16.58 15.26 -16.60
N SER A 412 -17.87 15.44 -16.80
CA SER A 412 -18.60 14.88 -17.95
C SER A 412 -18.21 15.53 -19.27
N LYS A 413 -18.18 16.88 -19.31
CA LYS A 413 -18.02 17.67 -20.54
C LYS A 413 -16.60 18.13 -20.78
N GLY A 414 -15.74 18.09 -19.76
CA GLY A 414 -14.43 18.69 -19.77
C GLY A 414 -14.50 20.21 -19.51
N PHE A 415 -13.35 20.78 -19.22
CA PHE A 415 -13.17 22.21 -19.02
C PHE A 415 -11.98 22.70 -19.83
N HIS A 416 -12.18 23.75 -20.66
CA HIS A 416 -11.18 24.29 -21.59
C HIS A 416 -10.56 23.22 -22.53
N LYS A 417 -11.40 22.61 -23.36
CA LYS A 417 -11.00 21.54 -24.31
C LYS A 417 -10.01 21.98 -25.39
N ASP A 418 -10.07 23.24 -25.85
CA ASP A 418 -9.34 23.72 -27.01
C ASP A 418 -8.22 24.69 -26.64
N ASP A 419 -7.12 24.60 -27.41
CA ASP A 419 -5.89 25.36 -27.23
C ASP A 419 -6.04 26.86 -27.56
N GLU A 420 -6.78 27.60 -26.78
CA GLU A 420 -6.61 29.03 -26.78
C GLU A 420 -5.38 29.39 -25.94
N ALA A 421 -4.29 29.74 -26.62
CA ALA A 421 -2.95 29.98 -26.10
C ALA A 421 -2.81 31.05 -24.99
N ASN A 422 -3.90 31.65 -24.56
CA ASN A 422 -3.93 32.75 -23.57
C ASN A 422 -4.72 32.49 -22.30
N ASN A 423 -5.28 31.29 -22.10
CA ASN A 423 -6.09 31.01 -20.93
C ASN A 423 -5.25 30.43 -19.78
N LYS A 424 -5.07 31.19 -18.72
CA LYS A 424 -4.31 30.82 -17.51
C LYS A 424 -5.08 29.91 -16.55
N SER A 425 -6.25 29.39 -16.95
CA SER A 425 -7.07 28.53 -16.09
C SER A 425 -6.72 27.05 -16.26
N PHE A 426 -7.07 26.26 -15.24
CA PHE A 426 -6.87 24.80 -15.24
C PHE A 426 -7.64 24.13 -16.40
N ARG A 427 -7.21 22.91 -16.76
CA ARG A 427 -7.84 22.09 -17.80
C ARG A 427 -8.29 20.78 -17.18
N VAL A 428 -9.49 20.32 -17.54
CA VAL A 428 -10.00 19.00 -17.21
C VAL A 428 -10.41 18.29 -18.51
N ARG A 429 -9.88 17.10 -18.73
CA ARG A 429 -10.33 16.25 -19.84
C ARG A 429 -11.67 15.61 -19.49
N PRO A 430 -12.62 15.52 -20.45
CA PRO A 430 -13.88 14.84 -20.18
C PRO A 430 -13.63 13.37 -19.89
N ILE A 431 -14.32 12.85 -18.88
CA ILE A 431 -14.28 11.43 -18.53
C ILE A 431 -15.36 10.73 -19.34
N ASP A 432 -14.94 9.90 -20.30
CA ASP A 432 -15.85 9.04 -21.08
C ASP A 432 -16.24 7.81 -20.23
N SER A 433 -17.16 8.05 -19.31
CA SER A 433 -17.71 7.01 -18.43
C SER A 433 -19.22 7.10 -18.33
N PRO A 434 -19.93 5.99 -18.39
CA PRO A 434 -21.38 5.96 -18.19
C PRO A 434 -21.84 6.59 -16.86
N ILE A 435 -20.99 6.57 -15.82
CA ILE A 435 -21.30 7.14 -14.50
C ILE A 435 -21.52 8.66 -14.59
N PHE A 436 -20.70 9.36 -15.41
CA PHE A 436 -20.79 10.82 -15.57
C PHE A 436 -21.69 11.28 -16.71
N ASN A 437 -22.38 10.35 -17.40
CA ASN A 437 -23.34 10.73 -18.44
C ASN A 437 -24.54 11.46 -17.81
N ASP A 438 -24.93 12.62 -18.40
CA ASP A 438 -26.05 13.41 -17.91
C ASP A 438 -27.37 12.63 -17.90
N ASN A 439 -27.58 11.72 -18.86
CA ASN A 439 -28.79 10.91 -18.98
C ASN A 439 -28.81 9.70 -18.03
N ARG A 440 -27.81 9.51 -17.18
CA ARG A 440 -27.74 8.37 -16.26
C ARG A 440 -28.77 8.49 -15.13
N LEU A 441 -29.02 9.71 -14.67
CA LEU A 441 -30.00 9.98 -13.62
C LEU A 441 -31.41 10.09 -14.23
N LYS A 442 -32.30 9.18 -13.87
CA LYS A 442 -33.66 9.13 -14.40
C LYS A 442 -34.65 9.98 -13.60
N GLN A 443 -34.54 9.88 -12.27
CA GLN A 443 -35.46 10.53 -11.34
C GLN A 443 -34.88 11.77 -10.68
N LEU A 444 -33.56 11.76 -10.41
CA LEU A 444 -32.88 12.82 -9.66
C LEU A 444 -32.19 13.88 -10.54
N HIS A 445 -32.35 13.83 -11.86
CA HIS A 445 -31.74 14.80 -12.78
C HIS A 445 -32.06 16.26 -12.40
N ASP A 446 -33.36 16.57 -12.16
CA ASP A 446 -33.84 17.93 -11.84
C ASP A 446 -34.07 18.17 -10.34
N VAL A 447 -33.76 17.19 -9.51
CA VAL A 447 -33.89 17.31 -8.05
C VAL A 447 -32.77 18.16 -7.48
N ARG A 448 -33.08 18.99 -6.50
CA ARG A 448 -32.09 19.79 -5.76
C ARG A 448 -32.06 19.37 -4.29
N ILE A 449 -30.87 19.23 -3.77
CA ILE A 449 -30.61 18.78 -2.40
C ILE A 449 -30.20 19.99 -1.55
N ARG A 450 -30.86 20.19 -0.41
CA ARG A 450 -30.60 21.34 0.48
C ARG A 450 -29.19 21.26 1.12
N ASN A 451 -28.62 22.41 1.42
CA ASN A 451 -27.29 22.52 2.03
C ASN A 451 -27.15 21.69 3.31
N VAL A 452 -28.15 21.71 4.18
CA VAL A 452 -28.13 20.94 5.42
C VAL A 452 -27.98 19.44 5.17
N LYS A 453 -28.58 18.93 4.08
CA LYS A 453 -28.49 17.50 3.72
C LYS A 453 -27.19 17.15 3.06
N TRP A 454 -26.65 18.02 2.22
CA TRP A 454 -25.30 17.85 1.71
C TRP A 454 -24.23 17.87 2.82
N GLN A 455 -24.38 18.72 3.83
CA GLN A 455 -23.46 18.70 4.98
C GLN A 455 -23.53 17.36 5.75
N GLU A 456 -24.72 16.77 5.92
CA GLU A 456 -24.87 15.45 6.53
C GLU A 456 -24.15 14.38 5.71
N ILE A 457 -24.29 14.40 4.38
CA ILE A 457 -23.66 13.44 3.45
C ILE A 457 -22.13 13.63 3.47
N ILE A 458 -21.63 14.84 3.28
CA ILE A 458 -20.19 15.14 3.23
C ILE A 458 -19.52 14.76 4.56
N ARG A 459 -20.17 15.03 5.69
CA ARG A 459 -19.68 14.69 7.03
C ARG A 459 -19.59 13.17 7.23
N SER A 460 -20.56 12.41 6.77
CA SER A 460 -20.55 10.95 6.86
C SER A 460 -19.40 10.34 6.07
N GLU A 461 -19.04 10.91 4.94
CA GLU A 461 -17.93 10.45 4.09
C GLU A 461 -16.56 10.94 4.60
N SER A 462 -16.45 12.20 5.09
CA SER A 462 -15.18 12.77 5.53
C SER A 462 -14.69 12.22 6.86
N THR A 463 -15.58 11.86 7.77
CA THR A 463 -15.21 11.29 9.09
C THR A 463 -14.66 9.86 8.98
N ARG A 464 -14.85 9.20 7.84
CA ARG A 464 -14.57 7.78 7.63
C ARG A 464 -13.43 7.52 6.65
N LEU A 465 -12.99 8.55 5.90
CA LEU A 465 -11.85 8.47 4.97
C LEU A 465 -10.54 9.06 5.56
N ASN A 466 -10.59 9.59 6.79
CA ASN A 466 -9.44 9.99 7.58
C ASN A 466 -9.11 8.89 8.61
#